data_19bfbdae07eb9213cf05a41656422bfd
#
_entry.id   19bfbdae07eb9213cf05a41656422bfd
#
_cell.length_a   1.000
_cell.length_b   1.000
_cell.length_c   1.000
_cell.angle_alpha   90.00
_cell.angle_beta   90.00
_cell.angle_gamma   90.00
#
_symmetry.space_group_name_H-M   'P 1'
#
loop_
_entity.id
_entity.type
_entity.pdbx_description
1 polymer ?
#
loop_
_entity_poly.entity_id
_entity_poly.type
_entity_poly.pdbx_seq_one_letter_code
_entity_poly.pdbx_strand_id
1 'polypeptide(L)'
;RGRRGLLDCGISPGSRDAAHYPELEALAAGGKSMTEALDLVVISHFHLDHVGALPYLTEELGYRGPVLMTHPTRAISPVLIRDYLHIGERERRSHIRIRPEAIEPCFDRVTCMQLRERVVIGDLAVTPHYAGHVLGAVMVMIECRGRSALYTGDFTMVTDHYLSAARLPFGLRPDVMITETTCCTTIRSSKRAKEQDLCRKIQETLEGGGKVLLPIFMIGRAQEICLLLEKHWERAQLDFPIYIMRGMAERAVTFFRLFSSWASDRVRKTEDPFNFAHISLVDSEAVINDDRPMVIFAGPAMLQGGASLRLFRKLAPDRKNMLVFAGYCLPGTLGNDVQARVKRVNAEGEDVDVRCIVDYMSHSDHTDSRGIMLLISQVTPRHVVLVHGADKLMEVFAPMVTRTLGIPCNAPQVDSR
;
A
#
# COMPACT_ATOMS: atom_id res chain seq x y z
N ARG A 1 -4.39 34.17 11.45
CA ARG A 1 -5.06 32.99 10.87
C ARG A 1 -4.08 31.82 10.92
N GLY A 2 -4.50 30.64 11.42
CA GLY A 2 -3.69 29.43 11.38
C GLY A 2 -3.53 28.92 9.93
N ARG A 3 -2.46 28.16 9.66
CA ARG A 3 -2.28 27.46 8.39
C ARG A 3 -3.08 26.15 8.39
N ARG A 4 -3.61 25.76 7.24
CA ARG A 4 -4.34 24.51 7.03
C ARG A 4 -3.63 23.65 6.00
N GLY A 5 -3.12 22.50 6.41
CA GLY A 5 -2.55 21.49 5.53
C GLY A 5 -3.44 20.26 5.46
N LEU A 6 -3.61 19.69 4.27
CA LEU A 6 -4.21 18.38 4.08
C LEU A 6 -3.07 17.34 3.99
N LEU A 7 -3.14 16.33 4.83
CA LEU A 7 -2.19 15.22 4.89
C LEU A 7 -2.86 13.99 4.30
N ASP A 8 -2.43 13.65 3.09
CA ASP A 8 -3.04 12.70 2.19
C ASP A 8 -4.43 13.13 1.67
N CYS A 9 -4.81 12.60 0.52
CA CYS A 9 -6.07 12.87 -0.16
C CYS A 9 -6.54 11.60 -0.87
N GLY A 10 -7.00 10.63 -0.09
CA GLY A 10 -7.32 9.30 -0.55
C GLY A 10 -8.79 9.04 -0.78
N ILE A 11 -9.09 7.87 -1.33
CA ILE A 11 -10.44 7.29 -1.43
C ILE A 11 -10.55 6.10 -0.48
N SER A 12 -11.77 5.70 -0.13
CA SER A 12 -12.04 4.46 0.62
C SER A 12 -12.29 3.31 -0.35
N PRO A 13 -11.29 2.50 -0.72
CA PRO A 13 -11.42 1.50 -1.79
C PRO A 13 -12.39 0.37 -1.47
N GLY A 14 -12.79 0.19 -0.21
CA GLY A 14 -13.78 -0.80 0.23
C GLY A 14 -15.23 -0.33 0.17
N SER A 15 -15.47 0.97 0.05
CA SER A 15 -16.83 1.53 -0.03
C SER A 15 -17.36 1.48 -1.46
N ARG A 16 -18.65 1.16 -1.63
CA ARG A 16 -19.36 1.13 -2.93
C ARG A 16 -20.37 2.26 -3.10
N ASP A 17 -20.41 3.22 -2.20
CA ASP A 17 -21.35 4.31 -2.14
C ASP A 17 -20.68 5.70 -2.15
N ALA A 18 -21.42 6.75 -1.84
CA ALA A 18 -20.92 8.12 -1.76
C ALA A 18 -19.79 8.31 -0.74
N ALA A 19 -19.72 7.48 0.31
CA ALA A 19 -18.64 7.50 1.31
C ALA A 19 -17.29 7.03 0.77
N HIS A 20 -17.20 6.69 -0.52
CA HIS A 20 -15.95 6.35 -1.19
C HIS A 20 -14.96 7.52 -1.27
N TYR A 21 -15.46 8.75 -1.39
CA TYR A 21 -14.67 9.98 -1.39
C TYR A 21 -14.79 10.70 -0.05
N PRO A 22 -13.72 11.34 0.46
CA PRO A 22 -13.81 12.20 1.63
C PRO A 22 -14.67 13.45 1.31
N GLU A 23 -15.34 13.98 2.33
CA GLU A 23 -16.15 15.20 2.22
C GLU A 23 -15.28 16.47 2.12
N LEU A 24 -14.49 16.56 1.04
CA LEU A 24 -13.55 17.67 0.82
C LEU A 24 -14.23 19.02 0.73
N GLU A 25 -15.46 19.07 0.24
CA GLU A 25 -16.28 20.29 0.11
C GLU A 25 -16.49 20.98 1.48
N ALA A 26 -16.53 20.21 2.56
CA ALA A 26 -16.66 20.73 3.91
C ALA A 26 -15.45 21.63 4.33
N LEU A 27 -14.27 21.44 3.72
CA LEU A 27 -13.09 22.27 3.98
C LEU A 27 -13.27 23.72 3.50
N ALA A 28 -14.06 23.91 2.44
CA ALA A 28 -14.35 25.21 1.82
C ALA A 28 -15.61 25.88 2.37
N ALA A 29 -16.12 25.47 3.53
CA ALA A 29 -17.31 26.03 4.14
C ALA A 29 -17.22 27.57 4.29
N GLY A 30 -18.35 28.26 4.08
CA GLY A 30 -18.43 29.71 4.16
C GLY A 30 -18.09 30.45 2.86
N GLY A 31 -18.25 29.80 1.69
CA GLY A 31 -18.13 30.43 0.38
C GLY A 31 -16.70 30.66 -0.10
N LYS A 32 -15.72 30.00 0.53
CA LYS A 32 -14.32 30.06 0.11
C LYS A 32 -14.08 29.10 -1.05
N SER A 33 -13.14 29.43 -1.93
CA SER A 33 -12.55 28.47 -2.84
C SER A 33 -11.71 27.43 -2.09
N MET A 34 -11.49 26.26 -2.68
CA MET A 34 -10.64 25.23 -2.09
C MET A 34 -9.19 25.74 -1.87
N THR A 35 -8.70 26.61 -2.75
CA THR A 35 -7.37 27.22 -2.65
C THR A 35 -7.27 28.23 -1.48
N GLU A 36 -8.36 28.88 -1.10
CA GLU A 36 -8.41 29.75 0.08
C GLU A 36 -8.58 28.96 1.38
N ALA A 37 -9.13 27.77 1.29
CA ALA A 37 -9.37 26.87 2.42
C ALA A 37 -8.12 26.11 2.86
N LEU A 38 -7.25 25.73 1.92
CA LEU A 38 -6.05 24.93 2.15
C LEU A 38 -4.78 25.67 1.70
N ASP A 39 -3.81 25.74 2.58
CA ASP A 39 -2.48 26.33 2.30
C ASP A 39 -1.51 25.33 1.65
N LEU A 40 -1.73 24.03 1.86
CA LEU A 40 -0.82 22.94 1.42
C LEU A 40 -1.54 21.60 1.38
N VAL A 41 -1.16 20.77 0.42
CA VAL A 41 -1.46 19.32 0.38
C VAL A 41 -0.14 18.55 0.35
N VAL A 42 -0.01 17.52 1.19
CA VAL A 42 1.16 16.63 1.20
C VAL A 42 0.67 15.20 1.05
N ILE A 43 1.22 14.48 0.07
CA ILE A 43 0.94 13.06 -0.15
C ILE A 43 2.12 12.23 0.34
N SER A 44 1.85 11.34 1.28
CA SER A 44 2.87 10.47 1.89
C SER A 44 3.36 9.37 0.95
N HIS A 45 2.44 8.73 0.21
CA HIS A 45 2.74 7.65 -0.73
C HIS A 45 1.62 7.41 -1.75
N PHE A 46 1.79 6.44 -2.64
CA PHE A 46 0.95 6.26 -3.84
C PHE A 46 -0.29 5.37 -3.65
N HIS A 47 -0.56 4.78 -2.49
CA HIS A 47 -1.78 3.98 -2.31
C HIS A 47 -3.04 4.82 -2.49
N LEU A 48 -4.11 4.20 -3.01
CA LEU A 48 -5.33 4.91 -3.40
C LEU A 48 -6.05 5.56 -2.22
N ASP A 49 -5.94 4.98 -1.04
CA ASP A 49 -6.47 5.53 0.21
C ASP A 49 -5.64 6.72 0.75
N HIS A 50 -4.55 7.09 0.08
CA HIS A 50 -3.72 8.26 0.38
C HIS A 50 -3.66 9.28 -0.76
N VAL A 51 -3.82 8.85 -2.04
CA VAL A 51 -3.70 9.75 -3.20
C VAL A 51 -4.92 9.72 -4.13
N GLY A 52 -5.81 8.76 -3.97
CA GLY A 52 -6.84 8.45 -4.96
C GLY A 52 -7.86 9.57 -5.19
N ALA A 53 -8.11 10.45 -4.21
CA ALA A 53 -9.01 11.59 -4.37
C ALA A 53 -8.30 12.89 -4.82
N LEU A 54 -6.98 12.87 -5.00
CA LEU A 54 -6.23 14.08 -5.36
C LEU A 54 -6.69 14.70 -6.69
N PRO A 55 -6.94 13.95 -7.79
CA PRO A 55 -7.49 14.53 -9.01
C PRO A 55 -8.88 15.15 -8.83
N TYR A 56 -9.70 14.58 -7.94
CA TYR A 56 -10.99 15.18 -7.58
C TYR A 56 -10.82 16.54 -6.89
N LEU A 57 -9.90 16.61 -5.90
CA LEU A 57 -9.58 17.86 -5.20
C LEU A 57 -9.05 18.94 -6.14
N THR A 58 -8.14 18.58 -7.05
CA THR A 58 -7.46 19.58 -7.91
C THR A 58 -8.28 19.96 -9.11
N GLU A 59 -8.90 19.00 -9.83
CA GLU A 59 -9.51 19.27 -11.12
C GLU A 59 -11.03 19.47 -11.04
N GLU A 60 -11.73 18.82 -10.10
CA GLU A 60 -13.17 19.00 -9.95
C GLU A 60 -13.50 20.06 -8.88
N LEU A 61 -12.83 20.07 -7.72
CA LEU A 61 -13.04 21.07 -6.67
C LEU A 61 -12.17 22.32 -6.83
N GLY A 62 -11.27 22.35 -7.81
CA GLY A 62 -10.52 23.52 -8.24
C GLY A 62 -9.40 23.97 -7.28
N TYR A 63 -8.83 23.09 -6.48
CA TYR A 63 -7.64 23.42 -5.68
C TYR A 63 -6.45 23.74 -6.58
N ARG A 64 -5.82 24.90 -6.37
CA ARG A 64 -4.68 25.40 -7.16
C ARG A 64 -3.45 25.74 -6.29
N GLY A 65 -3.51 25.40 -5.00
CA GLY A 65 -2.38 25.57 -4.08
C GLY A 65 -1.30 24.50 -4.25
N PRO A 66 -0.23 24.57 -3.45
CA PRO A 66 0.89 23.63 -3.49
C PRO A 66 0.47 22.20 -3.16
N VAL A 67 0.94 21.24 -3.96
CA VAL A 67 0.86 19.80 -3.70
C VAL A 67 2.27 19.22 -3.67
N LEU A 68 2.65 18.60 -2.57
CA LEU A 68 3.97 18.00 -2.37
C LEU A 68 3.88 16.48 -2.29
N MET A 69 4.77 15.78 -2.98
CA MET A 69 4.99 14.35 -2.85
C MET A 69 6.39 13.97 -3.35
N THR A 70 6.79 12.72 -3.20
CA THR A 70 8.08 12.24 -3.71
C THR A 70 8.03 11.92 -5.20
N HIS A 71 9.19 11.87 -5.86
CA HIS A 71 9.28 11.48 -7.28
C HIS A 71 8.67 10.09 -7.57
N PRO A 72 8.94 9.03 -6.78
CA PRO A 72 8.29 7.74 -7.02
C PRO A 72 6.77 7.81 -6.84
N THR A 73 6.27 8.51 -5.83
CA THR A 73 4.84 8.69 -5.60
C THR A 73 4.18 9.39 -6.79
N ARG A 74 4.77 10.48 -7.29
CA ARG A 74 4.26 11.19 -8.48
C ARG A 74 4.23 10.30 -9.74
N ALA A 75 5.25 9.47 -9.93
CA ALA A 75 5.34 8.63 -11.12
C ALA A 75 4.37 7.44 -11.11
N ILE A 76 4.12 6.86 -9.93
CA ILE A 76 3.33 5.64 -9.77
C ILE A 76 1.83 5.95 -9.63
N SER A 77 1.46 6.99 -8.91
CA SER A 77 0.06 7.32 -8.60
C SER A 77 -0.86 7.42 -9.83
N PRO A 78 -0.47 8.07 -10.96
CA PRO A 78 -1.30 8.13 -12.15
C PRO A 78 -1.63 6.74 -12.73
N VAL A 79 -0.69 5.81 -12.64
CA VAL A 79 -0.86 4.44 -13.15
C VAL A 79 -1.91 3.70 -12.33
N LEU A 80 -1.86 3.84 -10.99
CA LEU A 80 -2.81 3.20 -10.09
C LEU A 80 -4.21 3.78 -10.21
N ILE A 81 -4.32 5.11 -10.31
CA ILE A 81 -5.61 5.78 -10.46
C ILE A 81 -6.26 5.38 -11.80
N ARG A 82 -5.49 5.28 -12.90
CA ARG A 82 -6.02 4.79 -14.18
C ARG A 82 -6.49 3.35 -14.10
N ASP A 83 -5.73 2.47 -13.46
CA ASP A 83 -6.13 1.07 -13.27
C ASP A 83 -7.42 0.97 -12.45
N TYR A 84 -7.53 1.75 -11.37
CA TYR A 84 -8.72 1.86 -10.55
C TYR A 84 -9.95 2.34 -11.38
N LEU A 85 -9.80 3.38 -12.20
CA LEU A 85 -10.87 3.88 -13.05
C LEU A 85 -11.30 2.84 -14.07
N HIS A 86 -10.36 2.15 -14.71
CA HIS A 86 -10.63 1.10 -15.69
C HIS A 86 -11.39 -0.10 -15.10
N ILE A 87 -11.03 -0.52 -13.88
CA ILE A 87 -11.77 -1.53 -13.13
C ILE A 87 -13.18 -1.03 -12.82
N GLY A 88 -13.31 0.23 -12.37
CA GLY A 88 -14.57 0.85 -12.04
C GLY A 88 -15.55 0.97 -13.22
N GLU A 89 -15.04 1.29 -14.41
CA GLU A 89 -15.83 1.31 -15.66
C GLU A 89 -16.39 -0.08 -15.99
N ARG A 90 -15.53 -1.12 -15.91
CA ARG A 90 -15.96 -2.51 -16.15
C ARG A 90 -17.01 -2.97 -15.17
N GLU A 91 -16.90 -2.60 -13.90
CA GLU A 91 -17.85 -2.94 -12.85
C GLU A 91 -19.04 -1.98 -12.79
N ARG A 92 -19.13 -0.99 -13.70
CA ARG A 92 -20.19 0.05 -13.75
C ARG A 92 -20.37 0.77 -12.40
N ARG A 93 -19.27 1.13 -11.75
CA ARG A 93 -19.30 1.85 -10.48
C ARG A 93 -19.75 3.30 -10.67
N SER A 94 -20.96 3.63 -10.25
CA SER A 94 -21.57 4.96 -10.42
C SER A 94 -21.00 6.05 -9.50
N HIS A 95 -20.22 5.67 -8.48
CA HIS A 95 -19.69 6.60 -7.48
C HIS A 95 -18.33 7.22 -7.82
N ILE A 96 -17.75 6.87 -8.96
CA ILE A 96 -16.46 7.43 -9.40
C ILE A 96 -16.67 8.90 -9.79
N ARG A 97 -15.95 9.81 -9.12
CA ARG A 97 -16.02 11.27 -9.33
C ARG A 97 -14.84 11.83 -10.11
N ILE A 98 -13.92 10.99 -10.58
CA ILE A 98 -12.72 11.40 -11.31
C ILE A 98 -12.89 10.99 -12.76
N ARG A 99 -12.61 11.93 -13.66
CA ARG A 99 -12.51 11.66 -15.09
C ARG A 99 -11.07 11.29 -15.45
N PRO A 100 -10.84 10.37 -16.41
CA PRO A 100 -9.49 9.98 -16.83
C PRO A 100 -8.61 11.17 -17.25
N GLU A 101 -9.20 12.20 -17.86
CA GLU A 101 -8.52 13.42 -18.33
C GLU A 101 -8.02 14.31 -17.18
N ALA A 102 -8.54 14.13 -15.97
CA ALA A 102 -8.14 14.90 -14.79
C ALA A 102 -6.78 14.43 -14.21
N ILE A 103 -6.32 13.24 -14.59
CA ILE A 103 -5.12 12.65 -13.98
C ILE A 103 -3.88 13.43 -14.36
N GLU A 104 -3.59 13.61 -15.65
CA GLU A 104 -2.35 14.30 -16.09
C GLU A 104 -2.25 15.74 -15.54
N PRO A 105 -3.28 16.62 -15.71
CA PRO A 105 -3.22 17.98 -15.19
C PRO A 105 -3.00 18.05 -13.68
N CYS A 106 -3.55 17.10 -12.93
CA CYS A 106 -3.35 16.99 -11.48
C CYS A 106 -1.87 16.77 -11.14
N PHE A 107 -1.23 15.77 -11.75
CA PHE A 107 0.14 15.39 -11.43
C PHE A 107 1.20 16.31 -12.05
N ASP A 108 0.89 17.07 -13.10
CA ASP A 108 1.77 18.07 -13.68
C ASP A 108 2.03 19.26 -12.74
N ARG A 109 1.11 19.53 -11.79
CA ARG A 109 1.24 20.63 -10.80
C ARG A 109 2.01 20.24 -9.55
N VAL A 110 2.31 18.96 -9.38
CA VAL A 110 2.96 18.46 -8.17
C VAL A 110 4.40 18.93 -8.10
N THR A 111 4.79 19.47 -6.94
CA THR A 111 6.19 19.72 -6.59
C THR A 111 6.75 18.47 -5.92
N CYS A 112 7.79 17.90 -6.53
CA CYS A 112 8.46 16.73 -6.00
C CYS A 112 9.46 17.08 -4.91
N MET A 113 9.50 16.29 -3.84
CA MET A 113 10.44 16.39 -2.74
C MET A 113 11.46 15.24 -2.78
N GLN A 114 12.71 15.53 -2.40
CA GLN A 114 13.72 14.52 -2.11
C GLN A 114 13.81 14.25 -0.60
N LEU A 115 14.28 13.07 -0.23
CA LEU A 115 14.48 12.74 1.19
C LEU A 115 15.38 13.77 1.87
N ARG A 116 14.93 14.28 3.02
CA ARG A 116 15.60 15.29 3.85
C ARG A 116 15.70 16.68 3.22
N GLU A 117 15.11 16.89 2.06
CA GLU A 117 15.00 18.20 1.46
C GLU A 117 13.98 19.05 2.24
N ARG A 118 14.38 20.25 2.64
CA ARG A 118 13.49 21.19 3.33
C ARG A 118 12.83 22.11 2.32
N VAL A 119 11.58 21.84 1.98
CA VAL A 119 10.76 22.65 1.07
C VAL A 119 10.03 23.73 1.87
N VAL A 120 10.16 24.99 1.48
CA VAL A 120 9.55 26.14 2.17
C VAL A 120 8.44 26.75 1.32
N ILE A 121 7.24 26.88 1.91
CA ILE A 121 6.06 27.48 1.27
C ILE A 121 5.51 28.54 2.22
N GLY A 122 5.86 29.81 1.99
CA GLY A 122 5.55 30.89 2.90
C GLY A 122 6.20 30.68 4.27
N ASP A 123 5.39 30.54 5.31
CA ASP A 123 5.84 30.24 6.69
C ASP A 123 5.75 28.76 7.07
N LEU A 124 5.38 27.89 6.11
CA LEU A 124 5.42 26.46 6.25
C LEU A 124 6.75 25.90 5.74
N ALA A 125 7.35 24.96 6.47
CA ALA A 125 8.47 24.17 6.01
C ALA A 125 8.13 22.69 6.11
N VAL A 126 8.43 21.92 5.08
CA VAL A 126 8.10 20.52 4.93
C VAL A 126 9.36 19.72 4.65
N THR A 127 9.65 18.71 5.47
CA THR A 127 10.84 17.86 5.31
C THR A 127 10.44 16.37 5.30
N PRO A 128 10.59 15.67 4.17
CA PRO A 128 10.27 14.25 4.09
C PRO A 128 11.39 13.36 4.64
N HIS A 129 10.99 12.33 5.37
CA HIS A 129 11.86 11.29 5.92
C HIS A 129 11.43 9.92 5.43
N TYR A 130 12.34 8.99 5.35
CA TYR A 130 12.08 7.65 4.81
C TYR A 130 11.14 6.83 5.71
N ALA A 131 10.04 6.35 5.14
CA ALA A 131 9.00 5.60 5.87
C ALA A 131 9.10 4.07 5.71
N GLY A 132 9.89 3.55 4.74
CA GLY A 132 9.79 2.16 4.34
C GLY A 132 8.48 1.91 3.59
N HIS A 133 7.64 1.02 4.04
CA HIS A 133 6.29 0.71 3.56
C HIS A 133 6.23 0.38 2.07
N VAL A 134 6.25 1.39 1.20
CA VAL A 134 6.32 1.24 -0.26
C VAL A 134 7.34 2.19 -0.88
N LEU A 135 7.66 1.96 -2.16
CA LEU A 135 8.62 2.78 -2.91
C LEU A 135 8.19 4.25 -2.94
N GLY A 136 9.03 5.11 -2.38
CA GLY A 136 8.77 6.55 -2.30
C GLY A 136 7.94 7.01 -1.11
N ALA A 137 7.52 6.12 -0.22
CA ALA A 137 6.78 6.49 0.98
C ALA A 137 7.64 7.31 1.95
N VAL A 138 7.02 8.34 2.55
CA VAL A 138 7.68 9.27 3.46
C VAL A 138 6.84 9.57 4.68
N MET A 139 7.53 9.73 5.82
CA MET A 139 7.05 10.49 6.96
C MET A 139 7.37 11.97 6.74
N VAL A 140 6.50 12.87 7.13
CA VAL A 140 6.67 14.29 6.81
C VAL A 140 6.72 15.11 8.08
N MET A 141 7.85 15.81 8.29
CA MET A 141 7.97 16.83 9.32
C MET A 141 7.48 18.16 8.77
N ILE A 142 6.52 18.78 9.44
CA ILE A 142 5.94 20.08 9.07
C ILE A 142 6.21 21.06 10.19
N GLU A 143 6.79 22.19 9.84
CA GLU A 143 7.14 23.26 10.76
C GLU A 143 6.42 24.56 10.34
N CYS A 144 5.84 25.25 11.31
CA CYS A 144 5.19 26.54 11.10
C CYS A 144 5.28 27.40 12.35
N ARG A 145 5.88 28.58 12.26
CA ARG A 145 5.91 29.57 13.35
C ARG A 145 6.36 29.02 14.71
N GLY A 146 7.42 28.21 14.71
CA GLY A 146 7.97 27.59 15.92
C GLY A 146 7.16 26.44 16.49
N ARG A 147 6.14 25.95 15.77
CA ARG A 147 5.41 24.72 16.04
C ARG A 147 5.75 23.66 15.00
N SER A 148 5.62 22.40 15.41
CA SER A 148 5.99 21.30 14.53
C SER A 148 5.06 20.10 14.67
N ALA A 149 4.83 19.41 13.54
CA ALA A 149 4.08 18.19 13.48
C ALA A 149 4.82 17.15 12.62
N LEU A 150 4.87 15.91 13.09
CA LEU A 150 5.32 14.77 12.31
C LEU A 150 4.09 13.95 11.87
N TYR A 151 3.88 13.82 10.58
CA TYR A 151 2.91 12.90 10.00
C TYR A 151 3.63 11.66 9.47
N THR A 152 3.25 10.48 9.93
CA THR A 152 3.95 9.26 9.53
C THR A 152 3.56 8.76 8.14
N GLY A 153 2.37 9.12 7.65
CA GLY A 153 1.75 8.29 6.61
C GLY A 153 1.75 6.84 7.08
N ASP A 154 1.80 5.91 6.13
CA ASP A 154 2.02 4.51 6.43
C ASP A 154 3.52 4.20 6.50
N PHE A 155 3.92 3.37 7.46
CA PHE A 155 5.34 3.10 7.68
C PHE A 155 5.62 1.68 8.17
N THR A 156 6.88 1.25 8.02
CA THR A 156 7.35 -0.01 8.59
C THR A 156 8.66 0.16 9.34
N MET A 157 8.75 -0.46 10.52
CA MET A 157 9.96 -0.52 11.33
C MET A 157 10.81 -1.78 11.04
N VAL A 158 10.45 -2.54 10.00
CA VAL A 158 11.12 -3.78 9.61
C VAL A 158 11.67 -3.64 8.19
N THR A 159 12.94 -3.96 8.00
CA THR A 159 13.54 -4.05 6.66
C THR A 159 13.00 -5.27 5.93
N ASP A 160 12.58 -5.09 4.67
CA ASP A 160 12.16 -6.16 3.78
C ASP A 160 13.24 -6.54 2.74
N HIS A 161 12.86 -7.31 1.72
CA HIS A 161 13.79 -7.74 0.68
C HIS A 161 14.20 -6.61 -0.27
N TYR A 162 13.38 -5.56 -0.38
CA TYR A 162 13.62 -4.43 -1.27
C TYR A 162 13.85 -3.12 -0.51
N LEU A 163 13.00 -2.78 0.48
CA LEU A 163 13.03 -1.51 1.22
C LEU A 163 13.71 -1.66 2.58
N SER A 164 14.26 -0.57 3.09
CA SER A 164 14.74 -0.46 4.47
C SER A 164 13.59 -0.13 5.43
N ALA A 165 13.79 -0.36 6.72
CA ALA A 165 12.92 0.18 7.77
C ALA A 165 12.90 1.71 7.77
N ALA A 166 11.83 2.29 8.29
CA ALA A 166 11.68 3.74 8.49
C ALA A 166 12.87 4.33 9.27
N ARG A 167 13.28 5.54 8.89
CA ARG A 167 14.42 6.22 9.51
C ARG A 167 14.12 7.70 9.73
N LEU A 168 14.21 8.13 10.98
CA LEU A 168 14.14 9.52 11.40
C LEU A 168 15.48 10.00 11.96
N PRO A 169 15.80 11.29 11.85
CA PRO A 169 16.98 11.86 12.51
C PRO A 169 16.90 11.69 14.03
N PHE A 170 18.04 11.43 14.65
CA PHE A 170 18.13 11.42 16.11
C PHE A 170 17.81 12.80 16.70
N GLY A 171 17.03 12.81 17.78
CA GLY A 171 16.67 14.05 18.47
C GLY A 171 15.51 14.83 17.85
N LEU A 172 14.82 14.27 16.86
CA LEU A 172 13.57 14.85 16.33
C LEU A 172 12.50 14.81 17.42
N ARG A 173 11.95 15.99 17.78
CA ARG A 173 10.95 16.14 18.85
C ARG A 173 9.83 17.07 18.41
N PRO A 174 8.84 16.59 17.63
CA PRO A 174 7.72 17.41 17.22
C PRO A 174 6.79 17.73 18.38
N ASP A 175 6.04 18.85 18.27
CA ASP A 175 4.96 19.14 19.20
C ASP A 175 3.84 18.10 19.08
N VAL A 176 3.52 17.67 17.86
CA VAL A 176 2.49 16.66 17.59
C VAL A 176 3.04 15.59 16.66
N MET A 177 2.73 14.33 16.95
CA MET A 177 2.92 13.22 16.03
C MET A 177 1.57 12.65 15.63
N ILE A 178 1.28 12.62 14.32
CA ILE A 178 0.09 12.00 13.73
C ILE A 178 0.54 10.70 13.10
N THR A 179 0.04 9.57 13.60
CA THR A 179 0.55 8.24 13.20
C THR A 179 -0.54 7.27 12.81
N GLU A 180 -0.24 6.45 11.78
CA GLU A 180 -1.08 5.31 11.43
C GLU A 180 -1.22 4.32 12.58
N THR A 181 -2.32 3.56 12.55
CA THR A 181 -2.63 2.54 13.54
C THR A 181 -3.28 1.29 12.94
N THR A 182 -3.02 1.01 11.67
CA THR A 182 -3.57 -0.14 10.93
C THR A 182 -3.43 -1.46 11.71
N CYS A 183 -2.29 -1.65 12.37
CA CYS A 183 -1.98 -2.87 13.13
C CYS A 183 -1.65 -2.61 14.61
N CYS A 184 -2.24 -1.59 15.22
CA CYS A 184 -1.89 -1.12 16.57
C CYS A 184 -2.15 -2.11 17.71
N THR A 185 -2.99 -3.12 17.52
CA THR A 185 -3.25 -4.18 18.51
C THR A 185 -2.61 -5.52 18.15
N THR A 186 -1.91 -5.57 17.01
CA THR A 186 -1.26 -6.78 16.52
C THR A 186 0.19 -6.83 17.00
N ILE A 187 0.62 -7.99 17.49
CA ILE A 187 2.04 -8.30 17.71
C ILE A 187 2.42 -9.41 16.75
N ARG A 188 3.35 -9.13 15.85
CA ARG A 188 3.71 -10.08 14.79
C ARG A 188 4.81 -11.03 15.22
N SER A 189 4.69 -12.27 14.76
CA SER A 189 5.79 -13.24 14.79
C SER A 189 6.90 -12.85 13.80
N SER A 190 8.04 -13.50 13.93
CA SER A 190 9.20 -13.26 13.07
C SER A 190 8.84 -13.34 11.57
N LYS A 191 9.10 -12.26 10.82
CA LYS A 191 8.93 -12.18 9.37
C LYS A 191 9.66 -13.35 8.68
N ARG A 192 10.91 -13.60 9.09
CA ARG A 192 11.75 -14.65 8.52
C ARG A 192 11.13 -16.05 8.68
N ALA A 193 10.53 -16.35 9.83
CA ALA A 193 9.89 -17.66 10.07
C ALA A 193 8.68 -17.87 9.15
N LYS A 194 7.88 -16.82 8.95
CA LYS A 194 6.71 -16.88 8.05
C LYS A 194 7.11 -16.99 6.58
N GLU A 195 8.16 -16.27 6.16
CA GLU A 195 8.71 -16.36 4.81
C GLU A 195 9.25 -17.77 4.52
N GLN A 196 9.95 -18.37 5.50
CA GLN A 196 10.42 -19.76 5.38
C GLN A 196 9.26 -20.76 5.29
N ASP A 197 8.21 -20.60 6.10
CA ASP A 197 7.01 -21.45 6.07
C ASP A 197 6.29 -21.33 4.72
N LEU A 198 6.14 -20.10 4.19
CA LEU A 198 5.55 -19.88 2.87
C LEU A 198 6.37 -20.57 1.77
N CYS A 199 7.68 -20.35 1.73
CA CYS A 199 8.56 -20.98 0.73
C CYS A 199 8.49 -22.50 0.80
N ARG A 200 8.46 -23.09 2.00
CA ARG A 200 8.29 -24.54 2.21
C ARG A 200 6.96 -25.03 1.65
N LYS A 201 5.84 -24.39 1.98
CA LYS A 201 4.50 -24.76 1.50
C LYS A 201 4.37 -24.66 -0.03
N ILE A 202 4.95 -23.61 -0.61
CA ILE A 202 5.00 -23.47 -2.08
C ILE A 202 5.78 -24.63 -2.69
N GLN A 203 6.95 -24.93 -2.19
CA GLN A 203 7.78 -26.04 -2.68
C GLN A 203 7.06 -27.39 -2.55
N GLU A 204 6.48 -27.71 -1.39
CA GLU A 204 5.69 -28.94 -1.16
C GLU A 204 4.51 -29.07 -2.14
N THR A 205 3.85 -27.93 -2.45
CA THR A 205 2.76 -27.89 -3.43
C THR A 205 3.25 -28.25 -4.84
N LEU A 206 4.38 -27.69 -5.27
CA LEU A 206 4.96 -27.93 -6.59
C LEU A 206 5.48 -29.35 -6.73
N GLU A 207 6.18 -29.88 -5.71
CA GLU A 207 6.65 -31.25 -5.66
C GLU A 207 5.50 -32.25 -5.66
N GLY A 208 4.35 -31.88 -5.10
CA GLY A 208 3.09 -32.65 -5.17
C GLY A 208 2.35 -32.57 -6.52
N GLY A 209 2.93 -31.90 -7.52
CA GLY A 209 2.34 -31.74 -8.86
C GLY A 209 1.26 -30.66 -8.93
N GLY A 210 1.15 -29.79 -7.93
CA GLY A 210 0.20 -28.69 -7.89
C GLY A 210 0.75 -27.38 -8.47
N LYS A 211 -0.11 -26.38 -8.61
CA LYS A 211 0.21 -25.01 -9.00
C LYS A 211 -0.06 -24.06 -7.87
N VAL A 212 0.71 -22.97 -7.80
CA VAL A 212 0.54 -21.91 -6.80
C VAL A 212 0.11 -20.64 -7.50
N LEU A 213 -1.06 -20.12 -7.14
CA LEU A 213 -1.55 -18.82 -7.60
C LEU A 213 -1.35 -17.77 -6.50
N LEU A 214 -0.67 -16.68 -6.82
CA LEU A 214 -0.58 -15.47 -6.01
C LEU A 214 -1.41 -14.36 -6.65
N PRO A 215 -2.68 -14.18 -6.24
CA PRO A 215 -3.42 -12.98 -6.61
C PRO A 215 -2.82 -11.80 -5.86
N ILE A 216 -2.21 -10.89 -6.60
CA ILE A 216 -1.40 -9.84 -6.00
C ILE A 216 -1.51 -8.53 -6.76
N PHE A 217 -1.39 -7.44 -6.02
CA PHE A 217 -1.18 -6.13 -6.61
C PHE A 217 0.25 -6.02 -7.13
N MET A 218 0.39 -5.70 -8.42
CA MET A 218 1.65 -5.85 -9.14
C MET A 218 2.70 -4.77 -8.83
N ILE A 219 2.37 -3.73 -8.04
CA ILE A 219 3.31 -2.69 -7.63
C ILE A 219 3.48 -2.74 -6.10
N GLY A 220 4.72 -2.94 -5.66
CA GLY A 220 5.08 -3.01 -4.23
C GLY A 220 5.31 -4.44 -3.77
N ARG A 221 4.28 -5.09 -3.26
CA ARG A 221 4.36 -6.41 -2.64
C ARG A 221 4.84 -7.53 -3.58
N ALA A 222 4.47 -7.47 -4.85
CA ALA A 222 4.90 -8.46 -5.84
C ALA A 222 6.43 -8.51 -5.96
N GLN A 223 7.10 -7.36 -6.00
CA GLN A 223 8.56 -7.28 -6.14
C GLN A 223 9.28 -7.87 -4.93
N GLU A 224 8.77 -7.66 -3.73
CA GLU A 224 9.33 -8.26 -2.50
C GLU A 224 9.24 -9.78 -2.54
N ILE A 225 8.08 -10.32 -2.92
CA ILE A 225 7.87 -11.77 -2.99
C ILE A 225 8.69 -12.38 -4.12
N CYS A 226 8.84 -11.70 -5.26
CA CYS A 226 9.74 -12.14 -6.33
C CYS A 226 11.18 -12.29 -5.84
N LEU A 227 11.72 -11.27 -5.12
CA LEU A 227 13.05 -11.33 -4.54
C LEU A 227 13.19 -12.45 -3.48
N LEU A 228 12.14 -12.72 -2.72
CA LEU A 228 12.12 -13.83 -1.76
C LEU A 228 12.16 -15.18 -2.47
N LEU A 229 11.30 -15.39 -3.47
CA LEU A 229 11.21 -16.66 -4.19
C LEU A 229 12.45 -16.92 -5.05
N GLU A 230 12.94 -15.92 -5.79
CA GLU A 230 14.19 -16.05 -6.56
C GLU A 230 15.33 -16.59 -5.70
N LYS A 231 15.53 -15.98 -4.54
CA LYS A 231 16.56 -16.41 -3.58
C LYS A 231 16.29 -17.81 -3.01
N HIS A 232 15.03 -18.18 -2.83
CA HIS A 232 14.68 -19.53 -2.35
C HIS A 232 14.95 -20.57 -3.43
N TRP A 233 14.58 -20.30 -4.69
CA TRP A 233 14.82 -21.15 -5.85
C TRP A 233 16.31 -21.42 -6.06
N GLU A 234 17.12 -20.37 -6.06
CA GLU A 234 18.59 -20.48 -6.15
C GLU A 234 19.17 -21.37 -5.04
N ARG A 235 18.76 -21.13 -3.78
CA ARG A 235 19.28 -21.88 -2.64
C ARG A 235 18.85 -23.34 -2.61
N ALA A 236 17.57 -23.62 -2.98
CA ALA A 236 16.98 -24.96 -2.95
C ALA A 236 17.16 -25.70 -4.27
N GLN A 237 17.79 -25.08 -5.28
CA GLN A 237 18.04 -25.63 -6.62
C GLN A 237 16.74 -26.15 -7.28
N LEU A 238 15.67 -25.33 -7.20
CA LEU A 238 14.37 -25.68 -7.76
C LEU A 238 14.31 -25.33 -9.26
N ASP A 239 13.71 -26.21 -10.05
CA ASP A 239 13.53 -26.04 -11.51
C ASP A 239 12.05 -25.83 -11.91
N PHE A 240 11.20 -25.41 -11.00
CA PHE A 240 9.82 -25.06 -11.30
C PHE A 240 9.73 -23.63 -11.83
N PRO A 241 8.98 -23.36 -12.92
CA PRO A 241 8.86 -22.02 -13.46
C PRO A 241 8.04 -21.10 -12.52
N ILE A 242 8.46 -19.85 -12.44
CA ILE A 242 7.72 -18.76 -11.80
C ILE A 242 7.29 -17.80 -12.89
N TYR A 243 6.00 -17.57 -13.01
CA TYR A 243 5.42 -16.70 -14.02
C TYR A 243 4.76 -15.48 -13.43
N ILE A 244 4.98 -14.33 -14.05
CA ILE A 244 4.25 -13.10 -13.79
C ILE A 244 3.41 -12.77 -15.02
N MET A 245 2.11 -12.58 -14.81
CA MET A 245 1.21 -12.17 -15.88
C MET A 245 1.57 -10.78 -16.40
N ARG A 246 1.67 -10.62 -17.74
CA ARG A 246 1.96 -9.34 -18.39
C ARG A 246 0.96 -8.25 -18.01
N GLY A 247 1.33 -7.02 -18.27
CA GLY A 247 0.53 -5.82 -18.02
C GLY A 247 1.20 -4.88 -17.02
N MET A 248 0.60 -4.67 -15.85
CA MET A 248 1.14 -3.75 -14.85
C MET A 248 2.51 -4.16 -14.30
N ALA A 249 2.84 -5.45 -14.34
CA ALA A 249 4.11 -5.98 -13.84
C ALA A 249 5.35 -5.37 -14.53
N GLU A 250 5.30 -5.18 -15.85
CA GLU A 250 6.40 -4.59 -16.63
C GLU A 250 6.65 -3.13 -16.22
N ARG A 251 5.54 -2.38 -16.05
CA ARG A 251 5.61 -0.98 -15.56
C ARG A 251 6.15 -0.91 -14.14
N ALA A 252 5.74 -1.82 -13.28
CA ALA A 252 6.24 -1.89 -11.91
C ALA A 252 7.76 -2.09 -11.87
N VAL A 253 8.29 -3.08 -12.57
CA VAL A 253 9.75 -3.33 -12.64
C VAL A 253 10.50 -2.09 -13.15
N THR A 254 9.96 -1.40 -14.15
CA THR A 254 10.54 -0.15 -14.67
C THR A 254 10.64 0.93 -13.58
N PHE A 255 9.57 1.14 -12.78
CA PHE A 255 9.63 2.10 -11.67
C PHE A 255 10.63 1.69 -10.59
N PHE A 256 10.68 0.40 -10.26
CA PHE A 256 11.60 -0.09 -9.24
C PHE A 256 13.08 0.04 -9.66
N ARG A 257 13.38 -0.14 -10.95
CA ARG A 257 14.72 0.13 -11.51
C ARG A 257 15.03 1.62 -11.52
N LEU A 258 14.10 2.45 -12.00
CA LEU A 258 14.27 3.91 -12.09
C LEU A 258 14.52 4.55 -10.72
N PHE A 259 13.82 4.10 -9.70
CA PHE A 259 13.92 4.63 -8.34
C PHE A 259 14.72 3.72 -7.39
N SER A 260 15.69 2.97 -7.92
CA SER A 260 16.55 2.07 -7.13
C SER A 260 17.28 2.76 -5.98
N SER A 261 17.53 4.08 -6.06
CA SER A 261 18.08 4.90 -4.97
C SER A 261 17.23 4.92 -3.69
N TRP A 262 15.94 4.58 -3.79
CA TRP A 262 15.02 4.45 -2.65
C TRP A 262 15.05 3.07 -2.00
N ALA A 263 15.70 2.09 -2.64
CA ALA A 263 15.83 0.74 -2.12
C ALA A 263 16.79 0.65 -0.94
N SER A 264 16.79 -0.49 -0.27
CA SER A 264 17.74 -0.81 0.81
C SER A 264 19.19 -0.79 0.30
N ASP A 265 20.14 -0.55 1.20
CA ASP A 265 21.58 -0.53 0.88
C ASP A 265 22.04 -1.82 0.18
N ARG A 266 21.43 -2.95 0.52
CA ARG A 266 21.71 -4.24 -0.10
C ARG A 266 21.29 -4.26 -1.58
N VAL A 267 20.07 -3.81 -1.87
CA VAL A 267 19.52 -3.79 -3.24
C VAL A 267 20.27 -2.79 -4.11
N ARG A 268 20.62 -1.62 -3.57
CA ARG A 268 21.39 -0.59 -4.29
C ARG A 268 22.80 -1.05 -4.70
N LYS A 269 23.36 -2.04 -4.03
CA LYS A 269 24.68 -2.62 -4.37
C LYS A 269 24.60 -3.71 -5.43
N THR A 270 23.41 -4.16 -5.80
CA THR A 270 23.16 -5.15 -6.83
C THR A 270 22.98 -4.42 -8.17
N GLU A 271 23.64 -4.84 -9.23
CA GLU A 271 23.64 -4.19 -10.54
C GLU A 271 22.22 -4.12 -11.11
N ASP A 272 21.50 -5.23 -11.17
CA ASP A 272 20.06 -5.30 -11.46
C ASP A 272 19.38 -6.30 -10.54
N PRO A 273 18.71 -5.83 -9.47
CA PRO A 273 18.05 -6.72 -8.51
C PRO A 273 16.81 -7.42 -9.06
N PHE A 274 16.34 -7.01 -10.24
CA PHE A 274 15.17 -7.57 -10.94
C PHE A 274 15.56 -8.36 -12.21
N ASN A 275 16.83 -8.67 -12.38
CA ASN A 275 17.27 -9.64 -13.39
C ASN A 275 17.14 -11.06 -12.81
N PHE A 276 15.93 -11.59 -12.86
CA PHE A 276 15.59 -12.89 -12.31
C PHE A 276 15.98 -14.02 -13.26
N ALA A 277 16.57 -15.10 -12.74
CA ALA A 277 16.91 -16.29 -13.49
C ALA A 277 15.70 -17.26 -13.62
N HIS A 278 14.82 -17.27 -12.61
CA HIS A 278 13.71 -18.24 -12.51
C HIS A 278 12.33 -17.63 -12.78
N ILE A 279 12.23 -16.29 -12.89
CA ILE A 279 10.96 -15.57 -13.05
C ILE A 279 10.82 -15.03 -14.47
N SER A 280 9.74 -15.36 -15.15
CA SER A 280 9.46 -14.92 -16.52
C SER A 280 8.10 -14.24 -16.66
N LEU A 281 8.00 -13.30 -17.61
CA LEU A 281 6.74 -12.66 -17.99
C LEU A 281 5.99 -13.50 -19.04
N VAL A 282 4.70 -13.75 -18.83
CA VAL A 282 3.89 -14.59 -19.72
C VAL A 282 2.50 -14.02 -19.96
N ASP A 283 1.87 -14.46 -21.05
CA ASP A 283 0.46 -14.19 -21.34
C ASP A 283 -0.45 -15.20 -20.64
N SER A 284 -1.63 -14.74 -20.20
CA SER A 284 -2.57 -15.53 -19.38
C SER A 284 -2.98 -16.86 -20.05
N GLU A 285 -3.19 -16.86 -21.36
CA GLU A 285 -3.66 -18.04 -22.09
C GLU A 285 -2.64 -19.16 -22.12
N ALA A 286 -1.36 -18.82 -22.32
CA ALA A 286 -0.28 -19.82 -22.30
C ALA A 286 -0.18 -20.52 -20.95
N VAL A 287 -0.27 -19.77 -19.83
CA VAL A 287 -0.17 -20.31 -18.47
C VAL A 287 -1.40 -21.13 -18.08
N ILE A 288 -2.60 -20.73 -18.50
CA ILE A 288 -3.84 -21.46 -18.18
C ILE A 288 -3.81 -22.88 -18.77
N ASN A 289 -3.22 -23.05 -19.95
CA ASN A 289 -3.21 -24.33 -20.69
C ASN A 289 -1.99 -25.22 -20.39
N ASP A 290 -1.01 -24.72 -19.63
CA ASP A 290 0.16 -25.49 -19.22
C ASP A 290 -0.17 -26.34 -17.99
N ASP A 291 0.10 -27.65 -18.04
CA ASP A 291 -0.20 -28.58 -16.93
C ASP A 291 0.94 -28.78 -15.95
N ARG A 292 2.12 -28.23 -16.22
CA ARG A 292 3.28 -28.34 -15.32
C ARG A 292 3.05 -27.61 -13.98
N PRO A 293 3.64 -28.12 -12.87
CA PRO A 293 3.70 -27.37 -11.62
C PRO A 293 4.40 -26.04 -11.81
N MET A 294 3.84 -24.95 -11.25
CA MET A 294 4.39 -23.61 -11.41
C MET A 294 3.86 -22.64 -10.35
N VAL A 295 4.56 -21.55 -10.19
CA VAL A 295 4.07 -20.38 -9.43
C VAL A 295 3.59 -19.30 -10.40
N ILE A 296 2.43 -18.72 -10.16
CA ILE A 296 1.82 -17.71 -11.02
C ILE A 296 1.43 -16.48 -10.20
N PHE A 297 1.99 -15.33 -10.57
CA PHE A 297 1.58 -14.03 -10.07
C PHE A 297 0.56 -13.41 -11.02
N ALA A 298 -0.62 -13.05 -10.52
CA ALA A 298 -1.66 -12.47 -11.36
C ALA A 298 -2.45 -11.38 -10.61
N GLY A 299 -2.86 -10.34 -11.31
CA GLY A 299 -3.77 -9.31 -10.80
C GLY A 299 -5.19 -9.46 -11.33
N PRO A 300 -6.15 -8.84 -10.63
CA PRO A 300 -6.07 -8.09 -9.37
C PRO A 300 -5.97 -8.96 -8.10
N ALA A 301 -5.52 -8.35 -6.99
CA ALA A 301 -5.21 -9.06 -5.74
C ALA A 301 -6.41 -9.72 -5.04
N MET A 302 -7.61 -9.16 -5.21
CA MET A 302 -8.82 -9.59 -4.49
C MET A 302 -9.76 -10.43 -5.36
N LEU A 303 -9.25 -11.00 -6.48
CA LEU A 303 -10.00 -11.84 -7.42
C LEU A 303 -11.23 -11.14 -8.04
N GLN A 304 -11.16 -9.83 -8.24
CA GLN A 304 -12.28 -9.02 -8.74
C GLN A 304 -12.39 -8.99 -10.28
N GLY A 305 -11.72 -9.89 -10.98
CA GLY A 305 -11.69 -9.97 -12.45
C GLY A 305 -10.32 -10.32 -13.01
N GLY A 306 -10.12 -10.10 -14.29
CA GLY A 306 -8.83 -10.21 -14.94
C GLY A 306 -8.20 -11.62 -14.91
N ALA A 307 -6.87 -11.66 -14.95
CA ALA A 307 -6.12 -12.92 -15.02
C ALA A 307 -6.24 -13.74 -13.72
N SER A 308 -6.19 -13.06 -12.55
CA SER A 308 -6.26 -13.77 -11.27
C SER A 308 -7.58 -14.52 -11.09
N LEU A 309 -8.71 -13.93 -11.50
CA LEU A 309 -10.01 -14.58 -11.42
C LEU A 309 -10.13 -15.77 -12.40
N ARG A 310 -9.67 -15.62 -13.64
CA ARG A 310 -9.67 -16.73 -14.62
C ARG A 310 -8.83 -17.90 -14.14
N LEU A 311 -7.65 -17.63 -13.61
CA LEU A 311 -6.76 -18.65 -13.03
C LEU A 311 -7.38 -19.27 -11.77
N PHE A 312 -8.00 -18.46 -10.90
CA PHE A 312 -8.70 -18.95 -9.71
C PHE A 312 -9.80 -19.97 -10.07
N ARG A 313 -10.67 -19.66 -11.04
CA ARG A 313 -11.73 -20.58 -11.48
C ARG A 313 -11.18 -21.94 -11.90
N LYS A 314 -10.05 -21.95 -12.59
CA LYS A 314 -9.41 -23.20 -13.07
C LYS A 314 -8.69 -23.96 -11.95
N LEU A 315 -8.02 -23.25 -11.03
CA LEU A 315 -7.11 -23.86 -10.05
C LEU A 315 -7.78 -24.22 -8.72
N ALA A 316 -8.80 -23.44 -8.30
CA ALA A 316 -9.44 -23.61 -7.01
C ALA A 316 -10.12 -24.97 -6.79
N PRO A 317 -10.71 -25.65 -7.82
CA PRO A 317 -11.33 -26.96 -7.62
C PRO A 317 -10.38 -28.12 -7.35
N ASP A 318 -9.08 -27.99 -7.67
CA ASP A 318 -8.10 -29.06 -7.47
C ASP A 318 -7.36 -28.91 -6.13
N ARG A 319 -7.42 -29.95 -5.30
CA ARG A 319 -6.79 -30.04 -3.98
C ARG A 319 -5.26 -29.95 -3.99
N LYS A 320 -4.64 -30.25 -5.13
CA LYS A 320 -3.18 -30.17 -5.29
C LYS A 320 -2.68 -28.74 -5.35
N ASN A 321 -3.54 -27.81 -5.78
CA ASN A 321 -3.18 -26.43 -5.98
C ASN A 321 -3.20 -25.63 -4.69
N MET A 322 -2.50 -24.50 -4.70
CA MET A 322 -2.43 -23.56 -3.59
C MET A 322 -2.75 -22.15 -4.07
N LEU A 323 -3.48 -21.42 -3.26
CA LEU A 323 -3.77 -20.01 -3.42
C LEU A 323 -3.15 -19.24 -2.25
N VAL A 324 -2.32 -18.27 -2.54
CA VAL A 324 -1.62 -17.47 -1.52
C VAL A 324 -2.01 -16.01 -1.65
N PHE A 325 -2.75 -15.49 -0.70
CA PHE A 325 -3.02 -14.06 -0.62
C PHE A 325 -1.85 -13.33 0.05
N ALA A 326 -1.28 -12.35 -0.63
CA ALA A 326 -0.16 -11.56 -0.13
C ALA A 326 -0.58 -10.39 0.78
N GLY A 327 -1.89 -10.17 0.96
CA GLY A 327 -2.45 -9.08 1.75
C GLY A 327 -3.89 -9.36 2.19
N TYR A 328 -4.43 -8.44 2.98
CA TYR A 328 -5.83 -8.46 3.39
C TYR A 328 -6.76 -8.20 2.20
N CYS A 329 -7.84 -8.97 2.10
CA CYS A 329 -8.91 -8.72 1.14
C CYS A 329 -10.08 -8.01 1.82
N LEU A 330 -10.57 -6.94 1.20
CA LEU A 330 -11.65 -6.11 1.74
C LEU A 330 -12.98 -6.88 1.80
N PRO A 331 -13.81 -6.65 2.83
CA PRO A 331 -15.15 -7.24 2.92
C PRO A 331 -15.98 -6.98 1.65
N GLY A 332 -16.74 -7.99 1.23
CA GLY A 332 -17.55 -7.93 0.01
C GLY A 332 -16.77 -8.20 -1.28
N THR A 333 -15.51 -8.59 -1.21
CA THR A 333 -14.74 -9.08 -2.36
C THR A 333 -14.69 -10.61 -2.37
N LEU A 334 -14.57 -11.22 -3.56
CA LEU A 334 -14.40 -12.67 -3.70
C LEU A 334 -13.14 -13.16 -2.94
N GLY A 335 -12.07 -12.39 -2.97
CA GLY A 335 -10.86 -12.71 -2.21
C GLY A 335 -11.09 -12.80 -0.71
N ASN A 336 -11.96 -11.95 -0.14
CA ASN A 336 -12.31 -12.01 1.27
C ASN A 336 -13.08 -13.30 1.63
N ASP A 337 -14.04 -13.69 0.81
CA ASP A 337 -14.80 -14.93 1.01
C ASP A 337 -13.87 -16.15 0.98
N VAL A 338 -12.94 -16.18 0.04
CA VAL A 338 -11.95 -17.25 -0.08
C VAL A 338 -10.97 -17.26 1.11
N GLN A 339 -10.51 -16.10 1.58
CA GLN A 339 -9.70 -15.97 2.79
C GLN A 339 -10.46 -16.47 4.04
N ALA A 340 -11.76 -16.21 4.11
CA ALA A 340 -12.64 -16.70 5.17
C ALA A 340 -12.97 -18.21 5.07
N ARG A 341 -12.33 -18.93 4.13
CA ARG A 341 -12.50 -20.38 3.93
C ARG A 341 -13.89 -20.79 3.49
N VAL A 342 -14.63 -19.93 2.79
CA VAL A 342 -15.88 -20.30 2.13
C VAL A 342 -15.59 -21.37 1.07
N LYS A 343 -16.27 -22.52 1.16
CA LYS A 343 -15.96 -23.71 0.31
C LYS A 343 -16.51 -23.60 -1.10
N ARG A 344 -17.50 -22.78 -1.33
CA ARG A 344 -18.11 -22.54 -2.64
C ARG A 344 -18.42 -21.05 -2.77
N VAL A 345 -17.94 -20.45 -3.82
CA VAL A 345 -18.05 -19.01 -4.06
C VAL A 345 -18.58 -18.73 -5.45
N ASN A 346 -19.29 -17.62 -5.62
CA ASN A 346 -19.72 -17.16 -6.93
C ASN A 346 -18.64 -16.23 -7.53
N ALA A 347 -18.03 -16.69 -8.60
CA ALA A 347 -16.96 -16.00 -9.31
C ALA A 347 -17.51 -15.40 -10.62
N GLU A 348 -18.16 -14.23 -10.57
CA GLU A 348 -18.83 -13.55 -11.70
C GLU A 348 -19.84 -14.44 -12.44
N GLY A 349 -20.79 -15.01 -11.71
CA GLY A 349 -21.86 -15.84 -12.27
C GLY A 349 -21.53 -17.33 -12.39
N GLU A 350 -20.31 -17.75 -12.10
CA GLU A 350 -19.88 -19.13 -12.05
C GLU A 350 -19.64 -19.56 -10.59
N ASP A 351 -20.29 -20.66 -10.17
CA ASP A 351 -20.07 -21.25 -8.86
C ASP A 351 -18.80 -22.10 -8.86
N VAL A 352 -17.84 -21.75 -8.02
CA VAL A 352 -16.54 -22.42 -7.93
C VAL A 352 -16.37 -23.09 -6.57
N ASP A 353 -16.09 -24.38 -6.57
CA ASP A 353 -15.69 -25.13 -5.37
C ASP A 353 -14.24 -24.76 -4.98
N VAL A 354 -14.01 -24.26 -3.78
CA VAL A 354 -12.68 -23.95 -3.26
C VAL A 354 -12.16 -25.16 -2.51
N ARG A 355 -11.42 -26.03 -3.20
CA ARG A 355 -10.80 -27.24 -2.65
C ARG A 355 -9.29 -27.12 -2.47
N CYS A 356 -8.66 -26.17 -3.17
CA CYS A 356 -7.24 -25.92 -3.08
C CYS A 356 -6.82 -25.48 -1.67
N ILE A 357 -5.52 -25.55 -1.39
CA ILE A 357 -4.94 -24.99 -0.17
C ILE A 357 -5.04 -23.46 -0.26
N VAL A 358 -5.65 -22.82 0.72
CA VAL A 358 -5.68 -21.35 0.81
C VAL A 358 -4.77 -20.93 1.95
N ASP A 359 -3.76 -20.13 1.66
CA ASP A 359 -2.85 -19.55 2.65
C ASP A 359 -2.85 -18.02 2.58
N TYR A 360 -2.42 -17.42 3.66
CA TYR A 360 -2.41 -15.97 3.80
C TYR A 360 -1.07 -15.52 4.35
N MET A 361 -0.38 -14.71 3.59
CA MET A 361 0.81 -14.00 4.05
C MET A 361 0.42 -12.82 4.92
N SER A 362 0.35 -13.02 6.22
CA SER A 362 0.00 -11.97 7.19
C SER A 362 1.11 -10.92 7.38
N HIS A 363 1.92 -10.67 6.35
CA HIS A 363 2.86 -9.56 6.35
C HIS A 363 2.15 -8.35 5.75
N SER A 364 1.69 -7.48 6.61
CA SER A 364 1.34 -6.12 6.23
C SER A 364 2.63 -5.31 6.11
N ASP A 365 2.71 -4.45 5.12
CA ASP A 365 3.77 -3.48 4.95
C ASP A 365 3.67 -2.34 5.98
N HIS A 366 2.67 -2.40 6.88
CA HIS A 366 2.49 -1.52 8.02
C HIS A 366 3.23 -2.04 9.24
N THR A 367 3.60 -1.16 10.12
CA THR A 367 4.20 -1.51 11.40
C THR A 367 3.17 -2.15 12.35
N ASP A 368 3.64 -2.97 13.29
CA ASP A 368 2.79 -3.53 14.36
C ASP A 368 2.80 -2.63 15.61
N SER A 369 2.06 -3.03 16.62
CA SER A 369 1.97 -2.34 17.90
C SER A 369 3.34 -2.00 18.51
N ARG A 370 4.30 -2.93 18.44
CA ARG A 370 5.66 -2.70 18.95
C ARG A 370 6.42 -1.64 18.16
N GLY A 371 6.28 -1.65 16.84
CA GLY A 371 6.93 -0.66 15.98
C GLY A 371 6.35 0.74 16.15
N ILE A 372 5.02 0.87 16.33
CA ILE A 372 4.39 2.16 16.64
C ILE A 372 4.92 2.70 17.96
N MET A 373 4.89 1.87 19.03
CA MET A 373 5.41 2.26 20.35
C MET A 373 6.90 2.61 20.31
N LEU A 374 7.69 1.87 19.54
CA LEU A 374 9.13 2.15 19.35
C LEU A 374 9.33 3.51 18.69
N LEU A 375 8.61 3.81 17.61
CA LEU A 375 8.72 5.09 16.91
C LEU A 375 8.33 6.26 17.83
N ILE A 376 7.20 6.16 18.54
CA ILE A 376 6.77 7.19 19.51
C ILE A 376 7.84 7.40 20.58
N SER A 377 8.44 6.32 21.11
CA SER A 377 9.49 6.42 22.14
C SER A 377 10.79 7.05 21.63
N GLN A 378 11.14 6.84 20.36
CA GLN A 378 12.31 7.45 19.72
C GLN A 378 12.11 8.94 19.45
N VAL A 379 10.92 9.31 19.01
CA VAL A 379 10.56 10.69 18.62
C VAL A 379 10.22 11.56 19.84
N THR A 380 9.66 10.96 20.89
CA THR A 380 9.21 11.65 22.12
C THR A 380 8.42 12.95 21.84
N PRO A 381 7.31 12.88 21.07
CA PRO A 381 6.47 14.04 20.78
C PRO A 381 5.79 14.54 22.06
N ARG A 382 5.33 15.79 22.07
CA ARG A 382 4.53 16.31 23.19
C ARG A 382 3.11 15.74 23.22
N HIS A 383 2.58 15.35 22.05
CA HIS A 383 1.25 14.78 21.87
C HIS A 383 1.20 13.81 20.70
N VAL A 384 0.40 12.74 20.80
CA VAL A 384 0.17 11.77 19.74
C VAL A 384 -1.29 11.80 19.31
N VAL A 385 -1.52 11.81 17.99
CA VAL A 385 -2.84 11.65 17.36
C VAL A 385 -2.82 10.37 16.53
N LEU A 386 -3.73 9.45 16.83
CA LEU A 386 -3.88 8.18 16.14
C LEU A 386 -4.84 8.34 14.96
N VAL A 387 -4.43 7.86 13.79
CA VAL A 387 -5.22 7.89 12.55
C VAL A 387 -5.07 6.56 11.82
N HIS A 388 -5.79 6.37 10.73
CA HIS A 388 -5.63 5.23 9.82
C HIS A 388 -5.69 3.87 10.54
N GLY A 389 -6.77 3.64 11.27
CA GLY A 389 -7.03 2.40 11.99
C GLY A 389 -8.51 2.23 12.32
N ALA A 390 -8.91 1.07 12.76
CA ALA A 390 -10.27 0.84 13.22
C ALA A 390 -10.53 1.59 14.54
N ASP A 391 -11.59 2.39 14.60
CA ASP A 391 -11.92 3.26 15.75
C ASP A 391 -11.82 2.54 17.10
N LYS A 392 -12.47 1.37 17.20
CA LYS A 392 -12.45 0.54 18.41
C LYS A 392 -11.04 0.11 18.85
N LEU A 393 -10.13 -0.11 17.88
CA LEU A 393 -8.76 -0.52 18.18
C LEU A 393 -7.92 0.70 18.59
N MET A 394 -8.13 1.86 17.97
CA MET A 394 -7.50 3.12 18.35
C MET A 394 -7.90 3.56 19.76
N GLU A 395 -9.19 3.43 20.12
CA GLU A 395 -9.71 3.71 21.47
C GLU A 395 -9.04 2.86 22.56
N VAL A 396 -8.66 1.62 22.25
CA VAL A 396 -7.92 0.74 23.17
C VAL A 396 -6.43 1.10 23.19
N PHE A 397 -5.86 1.48 22.05
CA PHE A 397 -4.42 1.74 21.92
C PHE A 397 -3.99 3.08 22.51
N ALA A 398 -4.81 4.15 22.40
CA ALA A 398 -4.48 5.49 22.92
C ALA A 398 -4.19 5.50 24.42
N PRO A 399 -5.01 4.91 25.32
CA PRO A 399 -4.68 4.81 26.73
C PRO A 399 -3.42 3.96 27.00
N MET A 400 -3.12 2.96 26.16
CA MET A 400 -1.91 2.15 26.28
C MET A 400 -0.64 3.00 26.01
N VAL A 401 -0.65 3.83 24.96
CA VAL A 401 0.44 4.77 24.65
C VAL A 401 0.67 5.72 25.85
N THR A 402 -0.39 6.36 26.34
CA THR A 402 -0.31 7.31 27.45
C THR A 402 0.24 6.65 28.71
N ARG A 403 -0.26 5.48 29.07
CA ARG A 403 0.17 4.74 30.28
C ARG A 403 1.62 4.28 30.20
N THR A 404 2.05 3.80 29.03
CA THR A 404 3.37 3.18 28.87
C THR A 404 4.47 4.22 28.66
N LEU A 405 4.20 5.28 27.88
CA LEU A 405 5.19 6.27 27.50
C LEU A 405 5.06 7.63 28.21
N GLY A 406 3.96 7.84 28.96
CA GLY A 406 3.70 9.10 29.63
C GLY A 406 3.35 10.26 28.67
N ILE A 407 3.06 9.96 27.39
CA ILE A 407 2.76 10.95 26.36
C ILE A 407 1.25 11.00 26.12
N PRO A 408 0.61 12.19 26.18
CA PRO A 408 -0.81 12.32 25.84
C PRO A 408 -1.11 11.78 24.44
N CYS A 409 -2.14 10.96 24.31
CA CYS A 409 -2.51 10.29 23.06
C CYS A 409 -4.02 10.34 22.86
N ASN A 410 -4.46 10.78 21.70
CA ASN A 410 -5.87 10.84 21.30
C ASN A 410 -6.13 10.04 20.03
N ALA A 411 -7.33 9.45 19.95
CA ALA A 411 -7.88 8.79 18.77
C ALA A 411 -9.13 9.59 18.34
N PRO A 412 -9.02 10.58 17.45
CA PRO A 412 -10.18 11.30 16.96
C PRO A 412 -11.06 10.36 16.13
N GLN A 413 -12.37 10.49 16.28
CA GLN A 413 -13.32 9.80 15.41
C GLN A 413 -13.33 10.45 14.03
N VAL A 414 -13.75 9.70 13.00
CA VAL A 414 -13.99 10.23 11.66
C VAL A 414 -14.96 11.42 11.79
N ASP A 415 -14.67 12.50 11.08
CA ASP A 415 -15.43 13.77 11.10
C ASP A 415 -15.41 14.56 12.44
N SER A 416 -14.59 14.17 13.41
CA SER A 416 -14.37 14.99 14.60
C SER A 416 -13.61 16.28 14.25
N ARG A 417 -14.12 17.44 14.77
CA ARG A 417 -13.53 18.77 14.56
C ARG A 417 -12.54 19.14 15.65
#